data_b35960b47b349532b0b378642b626890
#
_entry.id   b35960b47b349532b0b378642b626890
#
_cell.length_a   1.000
_cell.length_b   1.000
_cell.length_c   1.000
_cell.angle_alpha   90.00
_cell.angle_beta   90.00
_cell.angle_gamma   90.00
#
_symmetry.space_group_name_H-M   'P 1'
#
loop_
_entity.id
_entity.type
_entity.pdbx_description
1 polymer ?
#
loop_
_entity_poly.entity_id
_entity_poly.type
_entity_poly.pdbx_seq_one_letter_code
_entity_poly.pdbx_strand_id
1 'polypeptide(L)'
;MISLRNYRPGDASLIDETEQPGNDEITNAGQLRTRHKSVGITQLCGMNKPLLIYCYDAYCGWCYGFSPVIKKIAEEYAEELDIEVLSGGMIISEKAKHISLTAGYIQKAYKVVEEHTGTSFGQDYLWHINNPEESDWYPSSEKPAIALCIFKEYYPDRQVEFATDLQYALHYEGRDLCDDEAYRHLLEKYSIQEEPFYEKLKTDEYKEMAYHEFELCKQLQVTGFPALLMQLSDTKFHLIARGYTKFEEIQERLDEVLKELGEASS
;
A
#
# COMPACT_ATOMS: atom_id res chain seq x y z
N MET A 1 -1.97 -2.37 -19.64
CA MET A 1 -2.48 -2.99 -18.38
C MET A 1 -1.26 -3.59 -17.70
N ILE A 2 -0.80 -3.01 -16.60
CA ILE A 2 0.46 -3.39 -15.94
C ILE A 2 0.14 -4.49 -14.93
N SER A 3 0.83 -5.63 -15.03
CA SER A 3 0.75 -6.70 -14.03
C SER A 3 1.42 -6.24 -12.75
N LEU A 4 0.70 -6.23 -11.63
CA LEU A 4 1.23 -5.87 -10.31
C LEU A 4 2.38 -6.78 -9.86
N ARG A 5 2.46 -8.02 -10.36
CA ARG A 5 3.55 -8.98 -10.06
C ARG A 5 4.91 -8.60 -10.66
N ASN A 6 4.94 -7.72 -11.66
CA ASN A 6 6.16 -7.29 -12.32
C ASN A 6 6.58 -5.86 -11.92
N TYR A 7 5.83 -5.21 -11.02
CA TYR A 7 6.17 -3.90 -10.51
C TYR A 7 7.37 -4.03 -9.55
N ARG A 8 8.50 -3.45 -9.93
CA ARG A 8 9.63 -3.22 -9.03
C ARG A 8 9.71 -1.71 -8.75
N PRO A 9 9.82 -1.30 -7.51
CA PRO A 9 10.18 0.07 -7.18
C PRO A 9 11.48 0.41 -7.93
N GLY A 10 11.44 1.42 -8.82
CA GLY A 10 12.58 1.81 -9.68
C GLY A 10 12.38 1.62 -11.18
N ASP A 11 11.34 0.94 -11.66
CA ASP A 11 11.07 0.76 -13.10
C ASP A 11 10.26 1.92 -13.75
N ALA A 12 10.23 3.09 -13.13
CA ALA A 12 9.48 4.26 -13.61
C ALA A 12 9.99 4.86 -14.96
N SER A 13 10.97 4.25 -15.62
CA SER A 13 11.59 4.80 -16.84
C SER A 13 10.99 4.32 -18.17
N LEU A 14 9.84 3.64 -18.17
CA LEU A 14 9.24 3.09 -19.39
C LEU A 14 7.79 3.55 -19.64
N ILE A 15 7.56 4.86 -19.66
CA ILE A 15 6.38 5.41 -20.33
C ILE A 15 6.88 6.45 -21.33
N ASP A 16 7.28 5.97 -22.53
CA ASP A 16 7.45 6.83 -23.67
C ASP A 16 6.13 6.84 -24.46
N GLU A 17 5.45 7.98 -24.40
CA GLU A 17 4.33 8.28 -25.30
C GLU A 17 4.91 8.69 -26.64
N THR A 18 4.64 7.94 -27.66
CA THR A 18 4.47 8.28 -29.07
C THR A 18 5.05 7.21 -29.98
N GLU A 19 4.21 6.42 -30.60
CA GLU A 19 4.39 6.05 -32.01
C GLU A 19 3.04 5.74 -32.65
N GLN A 20 2.68 6.58 -33.62
CA GLN A 20 1.67 6.28 -34.63
C GLN A 20 2.26 5.37 -35.73
N PRO A 21 1.44 4.55 -36.40
CA PRO A 21 1.92 3.54 -37.34
C PRO A 21 2.27 4.17 -38.69
N GLY A 22 3.48 3.94 -39.14
CA GLY A 22 3.90 4.15 -40.51
C GLY A 22 4.39 2.84 -41.15
N ASN A 23 3.71 2.45 -42.25
CA ASN A 23 4.13 1.34 -43.14
C ASN A 23 5.56 1.57 -43.61
N ASP A 24 6.33 0.48 -43.74
CA ASP A 24 6.91 0.04 -44.99
C ASP A 24 7.78 -1.23 -44.84
N GLU A 25 7.69 -2.06 -45.87
CA GLU A 25 8.39 -3.34 -46.08
C GLU A 25 9.90 -3.18 -46.28
N ILE A 26 10.65 -4.27 -46.09
CA ILE A 26 11.60 -4.95 -47.00
C ILE A 26 12.82 -5.57 -46.27
N THR A 27 12.82 -6.90 -46.28
CA THR A 27 13.89 -7.90 -46.50
C THR A 27 15.36 -7.64 -46.10
N ASN A 28 16.00 -8.53 -45.40
CA ASN A 28 16.91 -9.61 -45.80
C ASN A 28 17.90 -10.07 -44.70
N ALA A 29 17.91 -11.35 -44.49
CA ALA A 29 18.98 -12.29 -44.21
C ALA A 29 20.30 -11.84 -43.53
N GLY A 30 20.60 -12.50 -42.39
CA GLY A 30 21.94 -12.54 -41.81
C GLY A 30 22.02 -13.55 -40.65
N GLN A 31 22.28 -14.81 -40.95
CA GLN A 31 22.54 -15.84 -39.94
C GLN A 31 23.83 -15.55 -39.18
N LEU A 32 23.75 -15.46 -37.85
CA LEU A 32 24.91 -15.75 -37.00
C LEU A 32 24.46 -16.75 -35.90
N ARG A 33 24.92 -17.99 -36.08
CA ARG A 33 24.84 -19.03 -35.05
C ARG A 33 25.80 -18.71 -33.92
N THR A 34 25.29 -18.39 -32.74
CA THR A 34 26.06 -18.55 -31.50
C THR A 34 25.47 -19.71 -30.70
N ARG A 35 26.30 -20.74 -30.53
CA ARG A 35 26.05 -21.88 -29.65
C ARG A 35 26.02 -21.38 -28.21
N HIS A 36 24.85 -21.33 -27.63
CA HIS A 36 24.72 -21.32 -26.17
C HIS A 36 24.54 -22.75 -25.67
N LYS A 37 25.50 -23.16 -24.84
CA LYS A 37 25.42 -24.40 -24.05
C LYS A 37 24.19 -24.31 -23.18
N SER A 38 23.26 -25.22 -23.32
CA SER A 38 22.17 -25.46 -22.38
C SER A 38 22.75 -25.92 -21.05
N VAL A 39 22.86 -24.99 -20.11
CA VAL A 39 22.98 -25.33 -18.70
C VAL A 39 21.55 -25.71 -18.29
N GLY A 40 21.36 -26.95 -17.88
CA GLY A 40 20.10 -27.45 -17.37
C GLY A 40 19.73 -26.67 -16.12
N ILE A 41 18.80 -25.74 -16.27
CA ILE A 41 18.11 -25.11 -15.16
C ILE A 41 17.13 -26.17 -14.64
N THR A 42 17.51 -26.84 -13.57
CA THR A 42 16.56 -27.56 -12.73
C THR A 42 15.53 -26.53 -12.28
N GLN A 43 14.34 -26.63 -12.86
CA GLN A 43 13.18 -25.79 -12.59
C GLN A 43 12.75 -26.07 -11.14
N LEU A 44 13.29 -25.32 -10.20
CA LEU A 44 12.69 -25.14 -8.89
C LEU A 44 11.38 -24.40 -9.18
N CYS A 45 10.30 -25.16 -9.21
CA CYS A 45 8.95 -24.68 -9.29
C CYS A 45 8.65 -23.93 -7.96
N GLY A 46 9.10 -22.68 -7.83
CA GLY A 46 8.59 -21.76 -6.84
C GLY A 46 7.20 -21.38 -7.31
N MET A 47 6.17 -22.01 -6.73
CA MET A 47 4.79 -21.52 -6.91
C MET A 47 4.75 -20.14 -6.29
N ASN A 48 4.59 -19.10 -7.12
CA ASN A 48 4.36 -17.75 -6.60
C ASN A 48 3.08 -17.80 -5.76
N LYS A 49 3.18 -17.40 -4.49
CA LYS A 49 2.02 -17.29 -3.61
C LYS A 49 0.96 -16.38 -4.26
N PRO A 50 -0.34 -16.64 -4.06
CA PRO A 50 -1.38 -15.69 -4.42
C PRO A 50 -1.13 -14.32 -3.77
N LEU A 51 -1.47 -13.23 -4.47
CA LEU A 51 -1.24 -11.87 -4.00
C LEU A 51 -2.52 -11.28 -3.39
N LEU A 52 -2.46 -10.96 -2.11
CA LEU A 52 -3.49 -10.18 -1.42
C LEU A 52 -3.10 -8.70 -1.46
N ILE A 53 -3.98 -7.85 -1.96
CA ILE A 53 -3.76 -6.41 -2.05
C ILE A 53 -4.53 -5.74 -0.91
N TYR A 54 -3.82 -5.02 -0.06
CA TYR A 54 -4.38 -4.20 1.00
C TYR A 54 -4.35 -2.72 0.60
N CYS A 55 -5.50 -2.18 0.22
CA CYS A 55 -5.65 -0.75 -0.04
C CYS A 55 -6.02 -0.02 1.26
N TYR A 56 -5.18 0.93 1.66
CA TYR A 56 -5.36 1.69 2.89
C TYR A 56 -5.03 3.17 2.68
N ASP A 57 -5.28 3.98 3.67
CA ASP A 57 -4.76 5.34 3.75
C ASP A 57 -4.31 5.64 5.19
N ALA A 58 -3.17 6.32 5.34
CA ALA A 58 -2.61 6.62 6.66
C ALA A 58 -3.54 7.48 7.52
N TYR A 59 -4.33 8.36 6.90
CA TYR A 59 -5.30 9.24 7.58
C TYR A 59 -6.69 8.62 7.75
N CYS A 60 -6.87 7.37 7.32
CA CYS A 60 -8.16 6.69 7.43
C CYS A 60 -8.33 6.06 8.83
N GLY A 61 -9.20 6.60 9.68
CA GLY A 61 -9.48 6.06 11.01
C GLY A 61 -10.03 4.63 11.00
N TRP A 62 -10.80 4.23 9.97
CA TRP A 62 -11.24 2.84 9.81
C TRP A 62 -10.09 1.90 9.44
N CYS A 63 -9.08 2.36 8.69
CA CYS A 63 -7.87 1.58 8.45
C CYS A 63 -7.06 1.42 9.73
N TYR A 64 -6.98 2.47 10.55
CA TYR A 64 -6.36 2.37 11.88
C TYR A 64 -7.07 1.33 12.75
N GLY A 65 -8.40 1.37 12.82
CA GLY A 65 -9.18 0.35 13.52
C GLY A 65 -9.05 -1.06 12.94
N PHE A 66 -8.68 -1.17 11.66
CA PHE A 66 -8.44 -2.43 10.96
C PHE A 66 -7.01 -2.98 11.15
N SER A 67 -6.08 -2.18 11.68
CA SER A 67 -4.68 -2.58 11.87
C SER A 67 -4.47 -3.91 12.60
N PRO A 68 -5.21 -4.24 13.69
CA PRO A 68 -5.08 -5.54 14.33
C PRO A 68 -5.49 -6.71 13.42
N VAL A 69 -6.52 -6.50 12.59
CA VAL A 69 -7.03 -7.53 11.68
C VAL A 69 -6.04 -7.82 10.57
N ILE A 70 -5.52 -6.78 9.90
CA ILE A 70 -4.56 -6.98 8.79
C ILE A 70 -3.22 -7.55 9.28
N LYS A 71 -2.77 -7.18 10.48
CA LYS A 71 -1.59 -7.80 11.11
C LYS A 71 -1.81 -9.30 11.33
N LYS A 72 -2.96 -9.67 11.87
CA LYS A 72 -3.30 -11.08 12.10
C LYS A 72 -3.37 -11.86 10.77
N ILE A 73 -3.92 -11.28 9.71
CA ILE A 73 -3.92 -11.88 8.37
C ILE A 73 -2.48 -12.08 7.89
N ALA A 74 -1.62 -11.06 8.00
CA ALA A 74 -0.23 -11.15 7.58
C ALA A 74 0.56 -12.22 8.34
N GLU A 75 0.24 -12.45 9.61
CA GLU A 75 0.87 -13.48 10.45
C GLU A 75 0.34 -14.88 10.10
N GLU A 76 -0.98 -15.06 10.06
CA GLU A 76 -1.58 -16.40 9.87
C GLU A 76 -1.43 -16.94 8.45
N TYR A 77 -1.42 -16.06 7.44
CA TYR A 77 -1.28 -16.45 6.03
C TYR A 77 0.12 -16.21 5.46
N ALA A 78 1.14 -16.00 6.30
CA ALA A 78 2.51 -15.70 5.87
C ALA A 78 3.11 -16.74 4.90
N GLU A 79 2.75 -18.02 5.06
CA GLU A 79 3.23 -19.10 4.20
C GLU A 79 2.38 -19.29 2.94
N GLU A 80 1.17 -18.73 2.89
CA GLU A 80 0.19 -18.99 1.84
C GLU A 80 0.01 -17.80 0.90
N LEU A 81 0.19 -16.57 1.39
CA LEU A 81 -0.05 -15.34 0.64
C LEU A 81 1.16 -14.41 0.64
N ASP A 82 1.34 -13.69 -0.47
CA ASP A 82 2.09 -12.43 -0.48
C ASP A 82 1.10 -11.27 -0.28
N ILE A 83 1.52 -10.24 0.45
CA ILE A 83 0.67 -9.06 0.69
C ILE A 83 1.35 -7.82 0.09
N GLU A 84 0.63 -7.13 -0.79
CA GLU A 84 1.01 -5.81 -1.29
C GLU A 84 0.12 -4.75 -0.65
N VAL A 85 0.73 -3.76 -0.02
CA VAL A 85 0.02 -2.61 0.57
C VAL A 85 0.03 -1.46 -0.42
N LEU A 86 -1.13 -0.95 -0.78
CA LEU A 86 -1.27 0.22 -1.65
C LEU A 86 -1.86 1.39 -0.87
N SER A 87 -1.19 2.53 -0.97
CA SER A 87 -1.69 3.80 -0.43
C SER A 87 -2.83 4.34 -1.32
N GLY A 88 -3.88 4.84 -0.69
CA GLY A 88 -5.09 5.24 -1.41
C GLY A 88 -5.19 6.69 -1.83
N GLY A 89 -4.38 7.57 -1.23
CA GLY A 89 -4.40 9.01 -1.54
C GLY A 89 -5.72 9.69 -1.19
N MET A 90 -6.28 9.42 0.00
CA MET A 90 -7.55 9.97 0.45
C MET A 90 -7.51 11.50 0.53
N ILE A 91 -6.38 12.07 0.96
CA ILE A 91 -6.13 13.50 1.07
C ILE A 91 -4.86 13.82 0.27
N ILE A 92 -4.99 14.20 -1.00
CA ILE A 92 -3.84 14.61 -1.82
C ILE A 92 -3.42 16.04 -1.49
N SER A 93 -2.12 16.36 -1.62
CA SER A 93 -1.51 17.64 -1.20
C SER A 93 -2.22 18.87 -1.73
N GLU A 94 -2.66 18.88 -2.98
CA GLU A 94 -3.42 19.99 -3.59
C GLU A 94 -4.78 20.26 -2.91
N LYS A 95 -5.32 19.28 -2.18
CA LYS A 95 -6.58 19.34 -1.44
C LYS A 95 -6.37 19.38 0.07
N ALA A 96 -5.11 19.39 0.53
CA ALA A 96 -4.80 19.51 1.95
C ALA A 96 -5.38 20.80 2.50
N LYS A 97 -6.13 20.69 3.59
CA LYS A 97 -6.78 21.80 4.28
C LYS A 97 -6.52 21.66 5.76
N HIS A 98 -6.57 22.79 6.46
CA HIS A 98 -6.43 22.79 7.89
C HIS A 98 -7.39 21.81 8.57
N ILE A 99 -6.92 21.13 9.63
CA ILE A 99 -7.67 20.08 10.35
C ILE A 99 -9.03 20.56 10.87
N SER A 100 -9.18 21.87 11.17
CA SER A 100 -10.44 22.45 11.64
C SER A 100 -11.62 22.19 10.72
N LEU A 101 -11.38 22.02 9.41
CA LEU A 101 -12.45 21.74 8.44
C LEU A 101 -13.00 20.29 8.54
N THR A 102 -12.25 19.36 9.10
CA THR A 102 -12.64 17.97 9.23
C THR A 102 -12.80 17.50 10.68
N ALA A 103 -12.28 18.26 11.65
CA ALA A 103 -12.29 17.92 13.07
C ALA A 103 -13.70 17.60 13.58
N GLY A 104 -14.71 18.38 13.23
CA GLY A 104 -16.09 18.16 13.68
C GLY A 104 -16.70 16.83 13.16
N TYR A 105 -16.26 16.34 12.00
CA TYR A 105 -16.59 15.00 11.51
C TYR A 105 -15.81 13.95 12.30
N ILE A 106 -14.50 14.13 12.47
CA ILE A 106 -13.61 13.18 13.13
C ILE A 106 -14.03 12.97 14.59
N GLN A 107 -14.44 14.04 15.32
CA GLN A 107 -14.96 13.98 16.71
C GLN A 107 -16.12 13.00 16.89
N LYS A 108 -16.89 12.77 15.83
CA LYS A 108 -18.01 11.81 15.85
C LYS A 108 -17.54 10.44 15.36
N ALA A 109 -16.74 10.43 14.30
CA ALA A 109 -16.33 9.20 13.61
C ALA A 109 -15.40 8.33 14.46
N TYR A 110 -14.43 8.92 15.18
CA TYR A 110 -13.47 8.12 15.95
C TYR A 110 -14.14 7.25 17.02
N LYS A 111 -15.20 7.77 17.68
CA LYS A 111 -15.96 7.01 18.71
C LYS A 111 -16.63 5.77 18.11
N VAL A 112 -17.15 5.91 16.89
CA VAL A 112 -17.77 4.80 16.17
C VAL A 112 -16.71 3.76 15.79
N VAL A 113 -15.52 4.20 15.38
CA VAL A 113 -14.40 3.30 15.10
C VAL A 113 -14.00 2.54 16.39
N GLU A 114 -13.79 3.23 17.51
CA GLU A 114 -13.45 2.60 18.79
C GLU A 114 -14.50 1.55 19.22
N GLU A 115 -15.78 1.91 19.12
CA GLU A 115 -16.89 1.02 19.48
C GLU A 115 -16.92 -0.26 18.63
N HIS A 116 -16.65 -0.14 17.34
CA HIS A 116 -16.74 -1.28 16.42
C HIS A 116 -15.48 -2.14 16.37
N THR A 117 -14.32 -1.53 16.59
CA THR A 117 -13.02 -2.19 16.38
C THR A 117 -12.31 -2.53 17.69
N GLY A 118 -12.64 -1.88 18.78
CA GLY A 118 -11.93 -1.97 20.06
C GLY A 118 -10.57 -1.25 20.05
N THR A 119 -10.20 -0.58 18.97
CA THR A 119 -8.95 0.19 18.84
C THR A 119 -9.16 1.59 19.41
N SER A 120 -8.31 2.03 20.33
CA SER A 120 -8.44 3.35 20.97
C SER A 120 -7.57 4.40 20.27
N PHE A 121 -8.11 5.62 20.11
CA PHE A 121 -7.35 6.77 19.67
C PHE A 121 -6.61 7.42 20.84
N GLY A 122 -5.38 7.89 20.58
CA GLY A 122 -4.54 8.49 21.63
C GLY A 122 -4.95 9.91 21.98
N GLN A 123 -4.64 10.32 23.23
CA GLN A 123 -5.01 11.63 23.74
C GLN A 123 -4.30 12.77 22.98
N ASP A 124 -3.07 12.54 22.53
CA ASP A 124 -2.31 13.56 21.78
C ASP A 124 -2.95 13.80 20.40
N TYR A 125 -3.36 12.73 19.69
CA TYR A 125 -4.15 12.88 18.46
C TYR A 125 -5.49 13.59 18.74
N LEU A 126 -6.21 13.15 19.77
CA LEU A 126 -7.52 13.71 20.10
C LEU A 126 -7.44 15.16 20.56
N TRP A 127 -6.29 15.62 21.09
CA TRP A 127 -6.08 17.01 21.40
C TRP A 127 -6.22 17.89 20.14
N HIS A 128 -5.56 17.52 19.03
CA HIS A 128 -5.66 18.24 17.75
C HIS A 128 -7.09 18.24 17.19
N ILE A 129 -7.81 17.14 17.41
CA ILE A 129 -9.20 17.01 16.95
C ILE A 129 -10.17 17.84 17.80
N ASN A 130 -9.91 17.97 19.10
CA ASN A 130 -10.78 18.71 20.02
C ASN A 130 -10.41 20.19 20.14
N ASN A 131 -9.18 20.58 19.76
CA ASN A 131 -8.70 21.95 19.75
C ASN A 131 -8.20 22.35 18.35
N PRO A 132 -9.06 22.20 17.32
CA PRO A 132 -8.61 22.32 15.94
C PRO A 132 -8.11 23.71 15.55
N GLU A 133 -8.57 24.77 16.24
CA GLU A 133 -8.10 26.14 15.99
C GLU A 133 -6.72 26.44 16.59
N GLU A 134 -6.26 25.59 17.53
CA GLU A 134 -4.94 25.66 18.13
C GLU A 134 -3.94 24.70 17.46
N SER A 135 -4.44 23.79 16.64
CA SER A 135 -3.64 22.84 15.85
C SER A 135 -3.05 23.51 14.62
N ASP A 136 -1.85 23.15 14.25
CA ASP A 136 -1.17 23.59 13.01
C ASP A 136 -1.24 22.54 11.89
N TRP A 137 -2.06 21.51 12.03
CA TRP A 137 -2.09 20.38 11.09
C TRP A 137 -2.81 20.67 9.79
N TYR A 138 -2.13 20.32 8.69
CA TYR A 138 -2.66 20.25 7.32
C TYR A 138 -2.53 18.84 6.76
N PRO A 139 -3.44 17.91 7.11
CA PRO A 139 -3.33 16.49 6.76
C PRO A 139 -3.16 16.25 5.26
N SER A 140 -2.18 15.43 4.89
CA SER A 140 -1.95 14.97 3.52
C SER A 140 -1.47 13.54 3.48
N SER A 141 -2.09 12.70 2.65
CA SER A 141 -1.70 11.30 2.46
C SER A 141 -0.41 11.13 1.63
N GLU A 142 0.11 12.21 1.02
CA GLU A 142 1.26 12.15 0.12
C GLU A 142 2.53 11.68 0.84
N LYS A 143 2.95 12.40 1.89
CA LYS A 143 4.21 12.08 2.58
C LYS A 143 4.24 10.67 3.21
N PRO A 144 3.21 10.21 3.95
CA PRO A 144 3.20 8.83 4.45
C PRO A 144 3.14 7.77 3.35
N ALA A 145 2.54 8.05 2.19
CA ALA A 145 2.59 7.15 1.03
C ALA A 145 4.01 7.07 0.45
N ILE A 146 4.71 8.19 0.29
CA ILE A 146 6.12 8.23 -0.12
C ILE A 146 6.98 7.45 0.88
N ALA A 147 6.78 7.64 2.18
CA ALA A 147 7.50 6.92 3.22
C ALA A 147 7.30 5.40 3.12
N LEU A 148 6.08 4.94 2.82
CA LEU A 148 5.81 3.51 2.60
C LEU A 148 6.52 3.00 1.34
N CYS A 149 6.51 3.73 0.23
CA CYS A 149 7.23 3.35 -0.99
C CYS A 149 8.74 3.19 -0.72
N ILE A 150 9.34 4.11 0.03
CA ILE A 150 10.76 4.00 0.45
C ILE A 150 10.97 2.78 1.33
N PHE A 151 10.09 2.54 2.30
CA PHE A 151 10.19 1.41 3.22
C PHE A 151 10.16 0.05 2.51
N LYS A 152 9.33 -0.08 1.48
CA LYS A 152 9.23 -1.31 0.66
C LYS A 152 10.55 -1.74 0.02
N GLU A 153 11.47 -0.81 -0.26
CA GLU A 153 12.80 -1.16 -0.77
C GLU A 153 13.67 -1.85 0.27
N TYR A 154 13.54 -1.48 1.54
CA TYR A 154 14.29 -2.08 2.63
C TYR A 154 13.67 -3.38 3.12
N TYR A 155 12.34 -3.42 3.18
CA TYR A 155 11.57 -4.50 3.82
C TYR A 155 10.29 -4.80 3.03
N PRO A 156 10.39 -5.41 1.83
CA PRO A 156 9.23 -5.69 0.98
C PRO A 156 8.19 -6.60 1.66
N ASP A 157 8.63 -7.50 2.54
CA ASP A 157 7.74 -8.45 3.23
C ASP A 157 7.14 -7.88 4.53
N ARG A 158 7.49 -6.64 4.93
CA ARG A 158 7.03 -6.01 6.18
C ARG A 158 6.16 -4.77 5.95
N GLN A 159 5.57 -4.65 4.78
CA GLN A 159 4.76 -3.50 4.39
C GLN A 159 3.59 -3.24 5.34
N VAL A 160 2.89 -4.32 5.76
CA VAL A 160 1.76 -4.25 6.70
C VAL A 160 2.20 -3.68 8.05
N GLU A 161 3.35 -4.10 8.55
CA GLU A 161 3.87 -3.59 9.82
C GLU A 161 4.10 -2.08 9.74
N PHE A 162 4.80 -1.60 8.70
CA PHE A 162 5.10 -0.18 8.56
C PHE A 162 3.84 0.66 8.33
N ALA A 163 2.91 0.20 7.49
CA ALA A 163 1.64 0.88 7.26
C ALA A 163 0.84 1.04 8.56
N THR A 164 0.82 0.00 9.41
CA THR A 164 0.13 0.06 10.70
C THR A 164 0.88 0.90 11.74
N ASP A 165 2.22 0.95 11.66
CA ASP A 165 3.03 1.84 12.52
C ASP A 165 2.83 3.31 12.16
N LEU A 166 2.73 3.66 10.87
CA LEU A 166 2.38 5.01 10.43
C LEU A 166 1.01 5.43 10.98
N GLN A 167 0.04 4.53 10.96
CA GLN A 167 -1.28 4.80 11.51
C GLN A 167 -1.26 4.95 13.02
N TYR A 168 -0.46 4.15 13.73
CA TYR A 168 -0.28 4.26 15.16
C TYR A 168 0.40 5.59 15.55
N ALA A 169 1.46 5.96 14.82
CA ALA A 169 2.16 7.23 15.01
C ALA A 169 1.21 8.43 14.88
N LEU A 170 0.30 8.41 13.89
CA LEU A 170 -0.70 9.47 13.74
C LEU A 170 -1.81 9.37 14.80
N HIS A 171 -2.56 8.26 14.81
CA HIS A 171 -3.85 8.19 15.51
C HIS A 171 -3.72 7.91 17.02
N TYR A 172 -2.57 7.41 17.47
CA TYR A 172 -2.32 7.15 18.88
C TYR A 172 -1.29 8.11 19.48
N GLU A 173 -0.12 8.25 18.82
CA GLU A 173 0.96 9.10 19.33
C GLU A 173 0.76 10.59 18.99
N GLY A 174 -0.19 10.94 18.12
CA GLY A 174 -0.48 12.32 17.74
C GLY A 174 0.64 12.98 16.94
N ARG A 175 1.36 12.22 16.14
CA ARG A 175 2.44 12.76 15.28
C ARG A 175 1.87 13.25 13.95
N ASP A 176 2.26 14.44 13.53
CA ASP A 176 1.91 14.94 12.21
C ASP A 176 2.75 14.22 11.14
N LEU A 177 2.13 13.34 10.36
CA LEU A 177 2.82 12.64 9.27
C LEU A 177 3.24 13.57 8.11
N CYS A 178 2.87 14.84 8.13
CA CYS A 178 3.41 15.85 7.23
C CYS A 178 4.75 16.43 7.73
N ASP A 179 5.15 16.14 8.97
CA ASP A 179 6.45 16.50 9.52
C ASP A 179 7.47 15.36 9.39
N ASP A 180 8.73 15.69 9.08
CA ASP A 180 9.83 14.72 8.98
C ASP A 180 10.09 14.03 10.33
N GLU A 181 9.95 14.73 11.46
CA GLU A 181 10.14 14.18 12.80
C GLU A 181 9.18 13.02 13.14
N ALA A 182 8.04 12.95 12.49
CA ALA A 182 7.08 11.85 12.69
C ALA A 182 7.65 10.47 12.34
N TYR A 183 8.70 10.41 11.54
CA TYR A 183 9.28 9.15 11.05
C TYR A 183 10.50 8.68 11.85
N ARG A 184 11.20 9.55 12.59
CA ARG A 184 12.48 9.26 13.25
C ARG A 184 12.45 7.97 14.09
N HIS A 185 11.47 7.83 14.98
CA HIS A 185 11.34 6.66 15.85
C HIS A 185 11.02 5.37 15.06
N LEU A 186 10.37 5.47 13.89
CA LEU A 186 10.14 4.35 13.00
C LEU A 186 11.43 3.95 12.29
N LEU A 187 12.22 4.92 11.84
CA LEU A 187 13.53 4.65 11.24
C LEU A 187 14.47 3.96 12.22
N GLU A 188 14.49 4.39 13.48
CA GLU A 188 15.21 3.71 14.56
C GLU A 188 14.71 2.27 14.76
N LYS A 189 13.39 2.07 14.88
CA LYS A 189 12.75 0.76 15.04
C LYS A 189 13.17 -0.23 13.95
N TYR A 190 13.27 0.22 12.72
CA TYR A 190 13.59 -0.60 11.56
C TYR A 190 15.09 -0.55 11.18
N SER A 191 15.93 0.15 11.93
CA SER A 191 17.36 0.33 11.64
C SER A 191 17.62 0.90 10.24
N ILE A 192 16.76 1.81 9.78
CA ILE A 192 16.91 2.54 8.53
C ILE A 192 17.70 3.83 8.82
N GLN A 193 18.68 4.14 7.97
CA GLN A 193 19.47 5.36 8.12
C GLN A 193 18.61 6.59 7.78
N GLU A 194 18.61 7.59 8.67
CA GLU A 194 17.77 8.78 8.54
C GLU A 194 18.08 9.60 7.29
N GLU A 195 19.37 9.95 7.09
CA GLU A 195 19.79 10.85 6.02
C GLU A 195 19.37 10.36 4.61
N PRO A 196 19.66 9.11 4.18
CA PRO A 196 19.19 8.60 2.90
C PRO A 196 17.66 8.52 2.80
N PHE A 197 16.96 8.22 3.90
CA PHE A 197 15.51 8.17 3.91
C PHE A 197 14.90 9.55 3.66
N TYR A 198 15.38 10.59 4.39
CA TYR A 198 14.88 11.95 4.21
C TYR A 198 15.28 12.59 2.89
N GLU A 199 16.39 12.18 2.28
CA GLU A 199 16.73 12.55 0.92
C GLU A 199 15.72 11.99 -0.07
N LYS A 200 15.44 10.69 -0.02
CA LYS A 200 14.46 10.01 -0.87
C LYS A 200 13.04 10.61 -0.71
N LEU A 201 12.64 10.96 0.53
CA LEU A 201 11.33 11.52 0.85
C LEU A 201 11.02 12.83 0.09
N LYS A 202 12.05 13.50 -0.44
CA LYS A 202 11.96 14.79 -1.16
C LYS A 202 12.07 14.65 -2.67
N THR A 203 12.26 13.43 -3.19
CA THR A 203 12.45 13.23 -4.63
C THR A 203 11.14 13.04 -5.37
N ASP A 204 11.11 13.49 -6.62
CA ASP A 204 9.97 13.28 -7.51
C ASP A 204 9.75 11.78 -7.81
N GLU A 205 10.81 10.99 -7.85
CA GLU A 205 10.75 9.54 -8.08
C GLU A 205 9.80 8.84 -7.11
N TYR A 206 10.01 9.00 -5.80
CA TYR A 206 9.14 8.35 -4.79
C TYR A 206 7.76 9.00 -4.69
N LYS A 207 7.67 10.27 -5.03
CA LYS A 207 6.37 10.93 -5.18
C LYS A 207 5.57 10.31 -6.33
N GLU A 208 6.17 10.10 -7.49
CA GLU A 208 5.54 9.43 -8.63
C GLU A 208 5.13 7.99 -8.28
N MET A 209 5.95 7.26 -7.52
CA MET A 209 5.61 5.93 -7.02
C MET A 209 4.35 5.97 -6.12
N ALA A 210 4.28 6.89 -5.17
CA ALA A 210 3.12 7.04 -4.30
C ALA A 210 1.85 7.39 -5.11
N TYR A 211 1.95 8.31 -6.08
CA TYR A 211 0.83 8.66 -6.95
C TYR A 211 0.42 7.50 -7.88
N HIS A 212 1.37 6.67 -8.28
CA HIS A 212 1.06 5.44 -9.02
C HIS A 212 0.20 4.48 -8.16
N GLU A 213 0.50 4.30 -6.87
CA GLU A 213 -0.34 3.52 -5.96
C GLU A 213 -1.75 4.09 -5.85
N PHE A 214 -1.89 5.43 -5.78
CA PHE A 214 -3.20 6.09 -5.78
C PHE A 214 -4.01 5.77 -7.04
N GLU A 215 -3.34 5.78 -8.21
CA GLU A 215 -3.99 5.41 -9.47
C GLU A 215 -4.32 3.92 -9.56
N LEU A 216 -3.48 3.03 -9.02
CA LEU A 216 -3.78 1.61 -8.93
C LEU A 216 -5.04 1.35 -8.08
N CYS A 217 -5.18 2.00 -6.93
CA CYS A 217 -6.39 1.90 -6.11
C CYS A 217 -7.64 2.33 -6.88
N LYS A 218 -7.55 3.39 -7.71
CA LYS A 218 -8.65 3.82 -8.58
C LYS A 218 -8.96 2.82 -9.69
N GLN A 219 -7.93 2.26 -10.34
CA GLN A 219 -8.09 1.23 -11.39
C GLN A 219 -8.72 -0.04 -10.82
N LEU A 220 -8.39 -0.41 -9.59
CA LEU A 220 -9.01 -1.50 -8.84
C LEU A 220 -10.44 -1.16 -8.35
N GLN A 221 -10.94 0.04 -8.67
CA GLN A 221 -12.28 0.53 -8.29
C GLN A 221 -12.49 0.58 -6.76
N VAL A 222 -11.41 0.83 -6.01
CA VAL A 222 -11.50 1.04 -4.57
C VAL A 222 -12.10 2.41 -4.29
N THR A 223 -13.31 2.42 -3.71
CA THR A 223 -14.08 3.65 -3.43
C THR A 223 -14.08 4.03 -1.95
N GLY A 224 -13.39 3.27 -1.12
CA GLY A 224 -13.27 3.51 0.32
C GLY A 224 -12.28 2.56 0.97
N PHE A 225 -11.74 2.95 2.12
CA PHE A 225 -10.71 2.24 2.85
C PHE A 225 -11.20 1.79 4.23
N PRO A 226 -10.66 0.68 4.77
CA PRO A 226 -9.77 -0.29 4.12
C PRO A 226 -10.47 -1.10 3.02
N ALA A 227 -9.68 -1.68 2.09
CA ALA A 227 -10.18 -2.69 1.16
C ALA A 227 -9.15 -3.80 0.95
N LEU A 228 -9.63 -5.05 0.82
CA LEU A 228 -8.80 -6.21 0.51
C LEU A 228 -9.26 -6.84 -0.80
N LEU A 229 -8.31 -7.09 -1.70
CA LEU A 229 -8.55 -7.75 -2.97
C LEU A 229 -7.56 -8.90 -3.16
N MET A 230 -8.04 -10.07 -3.61
CA MET A 230 -7.18 -11.16 -4.03
C MET A 230 -6.95 -11.07 -5.53
N GLN A 231 -5.70 -11.06 -5.97
CA GLN A 231 -5.36 -11.16 -7.39
C GLN A 231 -5.48 -12.62 -7.86
N LEU A 232 -6.42 -12.87 -8.76
CA LEU A 232 -6.66 -14.19 -9.34
C LEU A 232 -5.87 -14.41 -10.65
N SER A 233 -5.61 -13.33 -11.40
CA SER A 233 -4.78 -13.30 -12.60
C SER A 233 -4.30 -11.87 -12.85
N ASP A 234 -3.51 -11.63 -13.89
CA ASP A 234 -3.01 -10.28 -14.23
C ASP A 234 -4.11 -9.23 -14.40
N THR A 235 -5.34 -9.66 -14.68
CA THR A 235 -6.46 -8.76 -14.97
C THR A 235 -7.71 -9.01 -14.13
N LYS A 236 -7.71 -10.05 -13.28
CA LYS A 236 -8.87 -10.43 -12.49
C LYS A 236 -8.57 -10.36 -11.00
N PHE A 237 -9.40 -9.61 -10.30
CA PHE A 237 -9.32 -9.42 -8.87
C PHE A 237 -10.65 -9.81 -8.22
N HIS A 238 -10.56 -10.41 -7.04
CA HIS A 238 -11.71 -10.76 -6.21
C HIS A 238 -11.72 -9.86 -4.96
N LEU A 239 -12.86 -9.18 -4.71
CA LEU A 239 -13.01 -8.34 -3.53
C LEU A 239 -13.25 -9.21 -2.29
N ILE A 240 -12.28 -9.25 -1.38
CA ILE A 240 -12.37 -9.98 -0.11
C ILE A 240 -13.11 -9.16 0.95
N ALA A 241 -12.76 -7.86 1.08
CA ALA A 241 -13.39 -6.98 2.06
C ALA A 241 -13.43 -5.54 1.58
N ARG A 242 -14.47 -4.80 1.98
CA ARG A 242 -14.62 -3.35 1.79
C ARG A 242 -15.09 -2.72 3.09
N GLY A 243 -14.29 -1.80 3.63
CA GLY A 243 -14.49 -1.26 4.97
C GLY A 243 -14.06 -2.24 6.04
N TYR A 244 -14.27 -1.85 7.30
CA TYR A 244 -13.96 -2.71 8.43
C TYR A 244 -14.76 -4.02 8.35
N THR A 245 -14.04 -5.13 8.42
CA THR A 245 -14.58 -6.49 8.43
C THR A 245 -13.79 -7.28 9.47
N LYS A 246 -14.46 -8.11 10.24
CA LYS A 246 -13.82 -8.92 11.29
C LYS A 246 -12.92 -9.98 10.68
N PHE A 247 -11.89 -10.38 11.43
CA PHE A 247 -10.92 -11.37 10.99
C PHE A 247 -11.59 -12.68 10.54
N GLU A 248 -12.54 -13.20 11.33
CA GLU A 248 -13.19 -14.48 11.07
C GLU A 248 -13.94 -14.48 9.72
N GLU A 249 -14.60 -13.37 9.39
CA GLU A 249 -15.31 -13.24 8.11
C GLU A 249 -14.32 -13.14 6.91
N ILE A 250 -13.16 -12.50 7.12
CA ILE A 250 -12.12 -12.42 6.10
C ILE A 250 -11.47 -13.79 5.92
N GLN A 251 -11.20 -14.49 7.01
CA GLN A 251 -10.62 -15.83 7.00
C GLN A 251 -11.48 -16.79 6.17
N GLU A 252 -12.79 -16.86 6.43
CA GLU A 252 -13.71 -17.69 5.66
C GLU A 252 -13.63 -17.41 4.15
N ARG A 253 -13.60 -16.14 3.75
CA ARG A 253 -13.50 -15.72 2.35
C ARG A 253 -12.14 -16.04 1.72
N LEU A 254 -11.05 -15.85 2.48
CA LEU A 254 -9.70 -16.18 2.01
C LEU A 254 -9.55 -17.67 1.80
N ASP A 255 -9.99 -18.50 2.76
CA ASP A 255 -9.91 -19.96 2.68
C ASP A 255 -10.71 -20.49 1.48
N GLU A 256 -11.90 -19.92 1.21
CA GLU A 256 -12.72 -20.28 0.04
C GLU A 256 -11.99 -19.96 -1.27
N VAL A 257 -11.45 -18.75 -1.41
CA VAL A 257 -10.73 -18.33 -2.62
C VAL A 257 -9.43 -19.11 -2.83
N LEU A 258 -8.68 -19.38 -1.76
CA LEU A 258 -7.44 -20.16 -1.83
C LEU A 258 -7.72 -21.61 -2.24
N LYS A 259 -8.80 -22.21 -1.74
CA LYS A 259 -9.25 -23.53 -2.16
C LYS A 259 -9.59 -23.58 -3.65
N GLU A 260 -10.36 -22.60 -4.16
CA GLU A 260 -10.69 -22.51 -5.59
C GLU A 260 -9.44 -22.38 -6.47
N LEU A 261 -8.45 -21.56 -6.03
CA LEU A 261 -7.18 -21.40 -6.75
C LEU A 261 -6.35 -22.70 -6.77
N GLY A 262 -6.34 -23.45 -5.67
CA GLY A 262 -5.67 -24.74 -5.58
C GLY A 262 -6.31 -25.81 -6.49
N GLU A 263 -7.64 -25.85 -6.55
CA GLU A 263 -8.39 -26.78 -7.43
C GLU A 263 -8.21 -26.43 -8.92
N ALA A 264 -8.11 -25.15 -9.27
CA ALA A 264 -7.89 -24.69 -10.65
C ALA A 264 -6.46 -24.96 -11.16
N SER A 265 -5.50 -25.19 -10.27
CA SER A 265 -4.09 -25.44 -10.58
C SER A 265 -3.73 -26.93 -10.62
N SER A 266 -4.65 -27.81 -10.26
CA SER A 266 -4.51 -29.28 -10.23
C SER A 266 -5.08 -29.92 -11.50
#